data_ca9419f0586874f80fadf5f1cfe6ee75
#
_entry.id   ca9419f0586874f80fadf5f1cfe6ee75
#
_cell.length_a   1.000
_cell.length_b   1.000
_cell.length_c   1.000
_cell.angle_alpha   90.00
_cell.angle_beta   90.00
_cell.angle_gamma   90.00
#
_symmetry.space_group_name_H-M   'P 1'
#
loop_
_entity.id
_entity.type
_entity.pdbx_description
1 polymer ?
#
loop_
_entity_poly.entity_id
_entity_poly.type
_entity_poly.pdbx_seq_one_letter_code
_entity_poly.pdbx_strand_id
1 'polypeptide(L)'
;MLNGAATEKTSQRRNNGWAGPMKSSLDSERIIKEIEDAFFSIGYKHDLIRKDYPFTDFISPKPALRSITLAVFGQEPMDYRSACFGVEFVHDALPSKDLAVQYRAFGAPQLFLVRNGKAEWWVNKEKGTFLQDEITTSNVPSLITSNAASWNPEKMIRLKSGFQEPMPQQLDFIDIGLLPALENQASTKIDSLISRILYNAEKEFERRRLSFDAAVLFNIVFRLLTAKLLTDRDILTTPEIDFGRPWTALKAVGEYYGEAKPMAYEPEALPEGLLGAIAGEIHKSFSLRNLSVDTLAYVYENTFVSQK
;
A
#
# COMPACT_ATOMS: atom_id res chain seq x y z
N MET A 1 33.69 -47.58 -55.57
CA MET A 1 35.04 -47.28 -55.07
C MET A 1 34.96 -45.96 -54.33
N LEU A 2 35.62 -45.87 -53.20
CA LEU A 2 35.92 -44.73 -52.35
C LEU A 2 34.86 -44.36 -51.31
N ASN A 3 35.00 -44.90 -50.17
CA ASN A 3 35.35 -44.49 -48.80
C ASN A 3 35.27 -42.96 -48.50
N GLY A 4 34.40 -42.58 -47.59
CA GLY A 4 34.39 -41.28 -46.95
C GLY A 4 34.04 -41.47 -45.46
N ALA A 5 35.06 -41.22 -44.64
CA ALA A 5 35.07 -41.43 -43.20
C ALA A 5 34.11 -40.55 -42.43
N ALA A 6 33.41 -41.15 -41.48
CA ALA A 6 32.64 -40.48 -40.46
C ALA A 6 33.56 -39.89 -39.39
N THR A 7 33.46 -38.58 -39.17
CA THR A 7 34.07 -37.90 -38.02
C THR A 7 33.02 -37.72 -36.92
N GLU A 8 33.16 -38.49 -35.87
CA GLU A 8 32.47 -38.31 -34.60
C GLU A 8 32.84 -36.96 -33.97
N LYS A 9 31.87 -36.06 -33.81
CA LYS A 9 31.99 -34.91 -32.96
C LYS A 9 31.42 -35.24 -31.57
N THR A 10 32.33 -35.51 -30.66
CA THR A 10 32.05 -35.64 -29.25
C THR A 10 31.49 -34.31 -28.68
N SER A 11 30.20 -34.28 -28.42
CA SER A 11 29.55 -33.17 -27.75
C SER A 11 29.81 -33.27 -26.24
N GLN A 12 30.71 -32.47 -25.75
CA GLN A 12 30.89 -32.21 -24.32
C GLN A 12 29.63 -31.45 -23.81
N ARG A 13 28.74 -32.16 -23.17
CA ARG A 13 27.69 -31.60 -22.33
C ARG A 13 28.36 -30.93 -21.11
N ARG A 14 28.45 -29.63 -21.11
CA ARG A 14 28.70 -28.83 -19.89
C ARG A 14 27.50 -29.01 -18.97
N ASN A 15 27.69 -29.75 -17.90
CA ASN A 15 26.80 -29.77 -16.75
C ASN A 15 26.86 -28.38 -16.09
N ASN A 16 25.96 -27.48 -16.49
CA ASN A 16 25.62 -26.32 -15.67
C ASN A 16 24.71 -26.85 -14.55
N GLY A 17 25.32 -27.09 -13.39
CA GLY A 17 24.61 -27.41 -12.17
C GLY A 17 23.69 -26.24 -11.79
N TRP A 18 22.45 -26.34 -12.17
CA TRP A 18 21.36 -25.57 -11.56
C TRP A 18 21.19 -26.12 -10.14
N ALA A 19 21.74 -25.42 -9.16
CA ALA A 19 21.34 -25.59 -7.77
C ALA A 19 19.84 -25.16 -7.69
N GLY A 20 18.97 -26.13 -7.44
CA GLY A 20 17.53 -25.99 -7.51
C GLY A 20 16.96 -25.07 -6.39
N PRO A 21 15.76 -24.52 -6.61
CA PRO A 21 15.10 -23.54 -5.73
C PRO A 21 14.56 -24.13 -4.41
N MET A 22 14.83 -25.37 -4.06
CA MET A 22 14.21 -26.05 -2.91
C MET A 22 14.92 -25.88 -1.56
N LYS A 23 16.12 -25.31 -1.49
CA LYS A 23 16.76 -24.99 -0.20
C LYS A 23 16.40 -23.60 0.32
N SER A 24 15.78 -22.74 -0.48
CA SER A 24 15.53 -21.34 -0.16
C SER A 24 14.26 -21.08 0.68
N SER A 25 13.23 -21.94 0.67
CA SER A 25 11.99 -21.66 1.38
C SER A 25 12.08 -21.90 2.89
N LEU A 26 12.66 -23.01 3.32
CA LEU A 26 12.82 -23.35 4.75
C LEU A 26 13.79 -22.38 5.46
N ASP A 27 14.87 -21.97 4.77
CA ASP A 27 15.80 -20.99 5.32
C ASP A 27 15.15 -19.60 5.42
N SER A 28 14.30 -19.22 4.44
CA SER A 28 13.57 -17.95 4.48
C SER A 28 12.54 -17.93 5.61
N GLU A 29 11.76 -18.98 5.81
CA GLU A 29 10.79 -19.08 6.90
C GLU A 29 11.46 -19.00 8.28
N ARG A 30 12.60 -19.66 8.46
CA ARG A 30 13.37 -19.56 9.70
C ARG A 30 13.85 -18.14 9.95
N ILE A 31 14.40 -17.47 8.94
CA ILE A 31 14.88 -16.09 9.06
C ILE A 31 13.73 -15.14 9.34
N ILE A 32 12.57 -15.30 8.67
CA ILE A 32 11.37 -14.51 8.95
C ILE A 32 10.98 -14.65 10.42
N LYS A 33 10.98 -15.86 10.95
CA LYS A 33 10.66 -16.10 12.36
C LYS A 33 11.67 -15.46 13.31
N GLU A 34 12.95 -15.56 13.03
CA GLU A 34 14.01 -14.92 13.84
C GLU A 34 13.86 -13.37 13.83
N ILE A 35 13.46 -12.79 12.70
CA ILE A 35 13.17 -11.35 12.57
C ILE A 35 11.89 -10.99 13.34
N GLU A 36 10.82 -11.79 13.26
CA GLU A 36 9.59 -11.59 14.06
C GLU A 36 9.90 -11.61 15.56
N ASP A 37 10.66 -12.61 16.02
CA ASP A 37 11.05 -12.76 17.43
C ASP A 37 11.89 -11.54 17.90
N ALA A 38 12.74 -11.00 17.04
CA ALA A 38 13.50 -9.79 17.31
C ALA A 38 12.58 -8.57 17.49
N PHE A 39 11.55 -8.40 16.65
CA PHE A 39 10.56 -7.33 16.81
C PHE A 39 9.75 -7.49 18.09
N PHE A 40 9.34 -8.72 18.45
CA PHE A 40 8.67 -8.97 19.73
C PHE A 40 9.55 -8.58 20.91
N SER A 41 10.84 -8.89 20.85
CA SER A 41 11.78 -8.56 21.95
C SER A 41 11.94 -7.07 22.20
N ILE A 42 11.67 -6.21 21.20
CA ILE A 42 11.73 -4.75 21.33
C ILE A 42 10.36 -4.09 21.51
N GLY A 43 9.31 -4.88 21.74
CA GLY A 43 8.00 -4.43 22.21
C GLY A 43 6.89 -4.38 21.15
N TYR A 44 7.10 -4.88 19.92
CA TYR A 44 6.02 -5.02 18.95
C TYR A 44 5.07 -6.17 19.35
N LYS A 45 3.77 -5.99 19.11
CA LYS A 45 2.75 -7.00 19.42
C LYS A 45 2.55 -7.95 18.23
N HIS A 46 2.18 -9.19 18.54
CA HIS A 46 1.92 -10.23 17.51
C HIS A 46 0.81 -9.84 16.52
N ASP A 47 -0.23 -9.19 17.01
CA ASP A 47 -1.37 -8.72 16.22
C ASP A 47 -1.05 -7.52 15.34
N LEU A 48 0.11 -6.89 15.52
CA LEU A 48 0.61 -5.77 14.72
C LEU A 48 1.73 -6.17 13.74
N ILE A 49 2.05 -7.45 13.65
CA ILE A 49 2.98 -7.99 12.65
C ILE A 49 2.18 -8.85 11.67
N ARG A 50 2.31 -8.57 10.39
CA ARG A 50 1.56 -9.24 9.32
C ARG A 50 2.50 -9.78 8.25
N LYS A 51 2.23 -11.01 7.83
CA LYS A 51 2.89 -11.64 6.67
C LYS A 51 2.07 -11.35 5.40
N ASP A 52 2.77 -11.23 4.28
CA ASP A 52 2.19 -11.01 2.97
C ASP A 52 1.15 -9.88 2.95
N TYR A 53 1.51 -8.77 3.64
CA TYR A 53 0.59 -7.66 3.83
C TYR A 53 0.39 -6.87 2.52
N PRO A 54 -0.84 -6.78 1.99
CA PRO A 54 -1.13 -6.04 0.78
C PRO A 54 -1.19 -4.53 1.07
N PHE A 55 -0.57 -3.74 0.19
CA PHE A 55 -0.65 -2.28 0.22
C PHE A 55 -0.71 -1.72 -1.19
N THR A 56 -1.16 -0.48 -1.31
CA THR A 56 -1.19 0.21 -2.60
C THR A 56 0.04 1.10 -2.76
N ASP A 57 0.76 0.89 -3.85
CA ASP A 57 1.76 1.84 -4.32
C ASP A 57 1.05 3.02 -5.01
N PHE A 58 0.67 4.03 -4.23
CA PHE A 58 0.05 5.26 -4.72
C PHE A 58 1.09 6.33 -5.12
N ILE A 59 2.37 6.07 -4.89
CA ILE A 59 3.47 6.99 -5.25
C ILE A 59 3.80 6.85 -6.73
N SER A 60 3.83 5.63 -7.24
CA SER A 60 4.12 5.37 -8.64
C SER A 60 3.12 6.04 -9.58
N PRO A 61 3.54 6.43 -10.80
CA PRO A 61 2.65 7.05 -11.78
C PRO A 61 1.39 6.21 -12.08
N LYS A 62 1.53 4.89 -12.06
CA LYS A 62 0.42 3.93 -12.15
C LYS A 62 0.29 3.24 -10.80
N PRO A 63 -0.77 3.54 -10.03
CA PRO A 63 -1.04 2.85 -8.78
C PRO A 63 -1.11 1.33 -9.00
N ALA A 64 -0.45 0.59 -8.13
CA ALA A 64 -0.40 -0.87 -8.20
C ALA A 64 -0.62 -1.46 -6.81
N LEU A 65 -1.35 -2.58 -6.74
CA LEU A 65 -1.41 -3.39 -5.53
C LEU A 65 -0.09 -4.16 -5.42
N ARG A 66 0.53 -4.08 -4.25
CA ARG A 66 1.75 -4.79 -3.90
C ARG A 66 1.55 -5.54 -2.60
N SER A 67 2.44 -6.45 -2.29
CA SER A 67 2.53 -7.07 -0.96
C SER A 67 3.94 -6.88 -0.41
N ILE A 68 4.05 -6.97 0.90
CA ILE A 68 5.34 -7.01 1.59
C ILE A 68 5.38 -8.25 2.47
N THR A 69 6.47 -8.99 2.42
CA THR A 69 6.60 -10.29 3.09
C THR A 69 6.37 -10.19 4.59
N LEU A 70 6.93 -9.16 5.25
CA LEU A 70 6.69 -8.89 6.66
C LEU A 70 6.46 -7.40 6.89
N ALA A 71 5.28 -7.05 7.37
CA ALA A 71 4.86 -5.71 7.74
C ALA A 71 4.78 -5.58 9.25
N VAL A 72 5.43 -4.57 9.83
CA VAL A 72 5.46 -4.32 11.27
C VAL A 72 4.86 -2.95 11.57
N PHE A 73 3.81 -2.94 12.38
CA PHE A 73 3.07 -1.74 12.75
C PHE A 73 3.28 -1.42 14.23
N GLY A 74 3.37 -0.13 14.55
CA GLY A 74 3.55 0.32 15.93
C GLY A 74 2.25 0.40 16.73
N GLN A 75 1.12 0.56 16.04
CA GLN A 75 -0.22 0.68 16.62
C GLN A 75 -1.30 0.41 15.57
N GLU A 76 -2.56 0.32 15.99
CA GLU A 76 -3.73 0.35 15.11
C GLU A 76 -4.14 1.81 14.78
N PRO A 77 -4.80 2.04 13.63
CA PRO A 77 -5.06 1.08 12.56
C PRO A 77 -3.78 0.72 11.79
N MET A 78 -3.73 -0.49 11.22
CA MET A 78 -2.60 -0.95 10.40
C MET A 78 -2.67 -0.30 9.02
N ASP A 79 -2.08 0.89 8.90
CA ASP A 79 -2.00 1.68 7.68
C ASP A 79 -0.60 2.30 7.51
N TYR A 80 -0.40 3.12 6.47
CA TYR A 80 0.88 3.76 6.21
C TYR A 80 1.34 4.68 7.36
N ARG A 81 0.43 5.16 8.23
CA ARG A 81 0.78 6.01 9.39
C ARG A 81 1.41 5.20 10.51
N SER A 82 0.94 3.98 10.72
CA SER A 82 1.39 3.11 11.80
C SER A 82 2.49 2.12 11.38
N ALA A 83 2.78 1.97 10.07
CA ALA A 83 3.85 1.13 9.57
C ALA A 83 5.21 1.63 10.05
N CYS A 84 5.99 0.77 10.70
CA CYS A 84 7.31 1.07 11.25
C CYS A 84 8.44 0.41 10.46
N PHE A 85 8.28 -0.87 10.13
CA PHE A 85 9.26 -1.64 9.37
C PHE A 85 8.59 -2.45 8.28
N GLY A 86 9.32 -2.61 7.18
CA GLY A 86 9.03 -3.56 6.14
C GLY A 86 10.20 -4.49 5.89
N VAL A 87 9.94 -5.79 5.66
CA VAL A 87 10.93 -6.74 5.21
C VAL A 87 10.40 -7.44 3.97
N GLU A 88 11.19 -7.42 2.90
CA GLU A 88 10.83 -8.05 1.64
C GLU A 88 11.91 -9.00 1.17
N PHE A 89 11.52 -10.23 0.83
CA PHE A 89 12.41 -11.23 0.24
C PHE A 89 12.31 -11.14 -1.27
N VAL A 90 13.33 -10.52 -1.87
CA VAL A 90 13.33 -10.15 -3.28
C VAL A 90 13.75 -11.34 -4.14
N HIS A 91 12.87 -11.74 -5.05
CA HIS A 91 13.11 -12.77 -6.06
C HIS A 91 13.37 -12.19 -7.45
N ASP A 92 13.05 -10.92 -7.65
CA ASP A 92 13.14 -10.23 -8.92
C ASP A 92 14.55 -9.76 -9.26
N ALA A 93 14.82 -9.63 -10.57
CA ALA A 93 16.08 -9.08 -11.08
C ALA A 93 16.12 -7.53 -11.08
N LEU A 94 15.07 -6.87 -10.56
CA LEU A 94 15.02 -5.40 -10.52
C LEU A 94 16.12 -4.82 -9.62
N PRO A 95 16.65 -3.63 -9.97
CA PRO A 95 17.58 -2.91 -9.10
C PRO A 95 16.96 -2.63 -7.73
N SER A 96 17.71 -2.85 -6.66
CA SER A 96 17.22 -2.68 -5.28
C SER A 96 16.70 -1.28 -5.00
N LYS A 97 17.30 -0.25 -5.61
CA LYS A 97 16.83 1.14 -5.48
C LYS A 97 15.42 1.32 -6.04
N ASP A 98 15.13 0.74 -7.19
CA ASP A 98 13.80 0.85 -7.83
C ASP A 98 12.75 0.10 -7.00
N LEU A 99 13.12 -1.05 -6.45
CA LEU A 99 12.28 -1.79 -5.50
C LEU A 99 12.03 -0.99 -4.23
N ALA A 100 13.06 -0.46 -3.59
CA ALA A 100 12.93 0.33 -2.37
C ALA A 100 12.00 1.54 -2.55
N VAL A 101 12.07 2.22 -3.71
CA VAL A 101 11.15 3.31 -4.06
C VAL A 101 9.70 2.82 -4.19
N GLN A 102 9.47 1.63 -4.75
CA GLN A 102 8.13 1.04 -4.88
C GLN A 102 7.51 0.70 -3.52
N TYR A 103 8.32 0.30 -2.53
CA TYR A 103 7.86 0.00 -1.17
C TYR A 103 7.68 1.24 -0.28
N ARG A 104 8.09 2.42 -0.75
CA ARG A 104 7.94 3.66 0.01
C ARG A 104 6.49 3.98 0.37
N ALA A 105 5.54 3.66 -0.52
CA ALA A 105 4.10 3.85 -0.30
C ALA A 105 3.53 3.01 0.86
N PHE A 106 4.21 1.95 1.28
CA PHE A 106 3.87 1.22 2.49
C PHE A 106 3.97 2.10 3.74
N GLY A 107 4.81 3.13 3.69
CA GLY A 107 4.92 4.14 4.73
C GLY A 107 5.85 3.79 5.89
N ALA A 108 6.53 2.64 5.85
CA ALA A 108 7.53 2.31 6.86
C ALA A 108 8.80 3.16 6.67
N PRO A 109 9.31 3.81 7.73
CA PRO A 109 10.59 4.51 7.68
C PRO A 109 11.77 3.59 7.41
N GLN A 110 11.69 2.34 7.85
CA GLN A 110 12.73 1.34 7.73
C GLN A 110 12.29 0.20 6.81
N LEU A 111 13.11 -0.16 5.83
CA LEU A 111 12.85 -1.23 4.89
C LEU A 111 14.08 -2.11 4.74
N PHE A 112 13.91 -3.42 4.88
CA PHE A 112 14.93 -4.41 4.58
C PHE A 112 14.58 -5.16 3.31
N LEU A 113 15.44 -5.09 2.31
CA LEU A 113 15.35 -5.90 1.09
C LEU A 113 16.34 -7.06 1.20
N VAL A 114 15.81 -8.26 1.31
CA VAL A 114 16.61 -9.49 1.50
C VAL A 114 16.79 -10.19 0.17
N ARG A 115 18.06 -10.41 -0.24
CA ARG A 115 18.40 -11.10 -1.48
C ARG A 115 19.69 -11.89 -1.32
N ASN A 116 19.68 -13.16 -1.65
CA ASN A 116 20.90 -14.01 -1.71
C ASN A 116 21.73 -13.99 -0.42
N GLY A 117 21.08 -14.05 0.75
CA GLY A 117 21.76 -14.06 2.06
C GLY A 117 22.27 -12.70 2.54
N LYS A 118 22.01 -11.64 1.79
CA LYS A 118 22.25 -10.24 2.18
C LYS A 118 20.95 -9.53 2.42
N ALA A 119 20.96 -8.56 3.31
CA ALA A 119 19.88 -7.63 3.56
C ALA A 119 20.38 -6.20 3.35
N GLU A 120 19.76 -5.50 2.45
CA GLU A 120 19.97 -4.08 2.26
C GLU A 120 19.02 -3.32 3.18
N TRP A 121 19.55 -2.49 4.04
CA TRP A 121 18.78 -1.64 4.93
C TRP A 121 18.56 -0.28 4.28
N TRP A 122 17.30 0.01 3.96
CA TRP A 122 16.86 1.25 3.34
C TRP A 122 16.09 2.10 4.32
N VAL A 123 16.28 3.44 4.24
CA VAL A 123 15.55 4.42 5.04
C VAL A 123 14.72 5.30 4.13
N ASN A 124 13.42 5.34 4.41
CA ASN A 124 12.46 6.20 3.71
C ASN A 124 12.40 7.56 4.40
N LYS A 125 12.70 8.62 3.65
CA LYS A 125 12.67 10.02 4.10
C LYS A 125 11.73 10.83 3.22
N GLU A 126 11.43 12.09 3.63
CA GLU A 126 10.66 13.03 2.81
C GLU A 126 11.15 13.08 1.35
N LYS A 127 12.45 13.27 1.18
CA LYS A 127 13.08 13.47 -0.13
C LYS A 127 13.31 12.20 -0.94
N GLY A 128 13.06 11.03 -0.38
CA GLY A 128 13.26 9.78 -1.09
C GLY A 128 13.64 8.59 -0.19
N THR A 129 14.13 7.55 -0.83
CA THR A 129 14.57 6.31 -0.22
C THR A 129 16.09 6.18 -0.38
N PHE A 130 16.79 5.91 0.70
CA PHE A 130 18.25 5.93 0.77
C PHE A 130 18.75 4.62 1.36
N LEU A 131 19.76 4.02 0.71
CA LEU A 131 20.48 2.88 1.27
C LEU A 131 21.30 3.35 2.47
N GLN A 132 21.08 2.73 3.61
CA GLN A 132 21.79 3.02 4.85
C GLN A 132 22.98 2.10 5.02
N ASP A 133 22.75 0.78 4.83
CA ASP A 133 23.79 -0.23 4.99
C ASP A 133 23.44 -1.52 4.25
N GLU A 134 24.46 -2.38 4.03
CA GLU A 134 24.30 -3.76 3.56
C GLU A 134 24.84 -4.71 4.62
N ILE A 135 23.99 -5.60 5.10
CA ILE A 135 24.34 -6.55 6.15
C ILE A 135 24.04 -8.00 5.71
N THR A 136 24.58 -8.97 6.41
CA THR A 136 24.20 -10.36 6.24
C THR A 136 22.78 -10.56 6.77
N THR A 137 21.93 -11.30 6.08
CA THR A 137 20.54 -11.53 6.49
C THR A 137 20.42 -12.08 7.92
N SER A 138 21.36 -12.95 8.35
CA SER A 138 21.43 -13.47 9.71
C SER A 138 21.70 -12.39 10.79
N ASN A 139 22.19 -11.23 10.41
CA ASN A 139 22.48 -10.13 11.34
C ASN A 139 21.30 -9.17 11.51
N VAL A 140 20.23 -9.29 10.69
CA VAL A 140 19.04 -8.43 10.80
C VAL A 140 18.41 -8.52 12.20
N PRO A 141 18.18 -9.70 12.82
CA PRO A 141 17.64 -9.77 14.17
C PRO A 141 18.50 -9.06 15.20
N SER A 142 19.83 -9.23 15.11
CA SER A 142 20.77 -8.57 16.03
C SER A 142 20.78 -7.05 15.84
N LEU A 143 20.67 -6.57 14.60
CA LEU A 143 20.54 -5.13 14.32
C LEU A 143 19.25 -4.55 14.94
N ILE A 144 18.12 -5.27 14.82
CA ILE A 144 16.85 -4.87 15.41
C ILE A 144 16.97 -4.75 16.93
N THR A 145 17.49 -5.77 17.59
CA THR A 145 17.62 -5.80 19.06
C THR A 145 18.61 -4.78 19.58
N SER A 146 19.73 -4.54 18.88
CA SER A 146 20.71 -3.53 19.28
C SER A 146 20.17 -2.10 19.20
N ASN A 147 19.16 -1.86 18.35
CA ASN A 147 18.49 -0.58 18.21
C ASN A 147 17.19 -0.46 19.04
N ALA A 148 16.93 -1.37 19.98
CA ALA A 148 15.68 -1.41 20.78
C ALA A 148 15.31 -0.05 21.38
N ALA A 149 16.28 0.74 21.83
CA ALA A 149 16.06 2.05 22.42
C ALA A 149 15.43 3.07 21.47
N SER A 150 15.72 2.99 20.17
CA SER A 150 15.23 3.92 19.13
C SER A 150 14.17 3.29 18.22
N TRP A 151 14.11 1.97 18.13
CA TRP A 151 13.23 1.24 17.21
C TRP A 151 12.01 0.61 17.87
N ASN A 152 11.77 0.85 19.15
CA ASN A 152 10.54 0.40 19.80
C ASN A 152 9.30 1.11 19.21
N PRO A 153 8.10 0.49 19.32
CA PRO A 153 6.88 0.99 18.66
C PRO A 153 6.57 2.44 18.98
N GLU A 154 6.67 2.83 20.27
CA GLU A 154 6.32 4.16 20.73
C GLU A 154 7.21 5.23 20.10
N LYS A 155 8.53 5.00 20.08
CA LYS A 155 9.48 5.94 19.48
C LYS A 155 9.33 6.03 17.97
N MET A 156 9.13 4.89 17.30
CA MET A 156 8.92 4.87 15.85
C MET A 156 7.68 5.66 15.44
N ILE A 157 6.56 5.52 16.16
CA ILE A 157 5.34 6.29 15.92
C ILE A 157 5.54 7.77 16.22
N ARG A 158 6.16 8.11 17.34
CA ARG A 158 6.45 9.52 17.70
C ARG A 158 7.32 10.21 16.66
N LEU A 159 8.40 9.57 16.24
CA LEU A 159 9.31 10.11 15.22
C LEU A 159 8.58 10.35 13.89
N LYS A 160 7.71 9.41 13.51
CA LYS A 160 6.94 9.51 12.29
C LYS A 160 5.87 10.61 12.32
N SER A 161 5.29 10.87 13.51
CA SER A 161 4.28 11.91 13.73
C SER A 161 4.88 13.31 13.91
N GLY A 162 6.20 13.46 13.86
CA GLY A 162 6.86 14.76 13.97
C GLY A 162 6.97 15.30 15.40
N PHE A 163 6.63 14.52 16.43
CA PHE A 163 6.87 14.90 17.82
C PHE A 163 8.35 14.73 18.16
N GLN A 164 9.10 15.83 18.12
CA GLN A 164 10.48 15.86 18.61
C GLN A 164 10.50 16.22 20.10
N GLU A 165 11.04 15.33 20.93
CA GLU A 165 11.75 15.76 22.10
C GLU A 165 13.18 16.12 21.66
N PRO A 166 13.78 17.20 22.16
CA PRO A 166 15.16 17.55 21.84
C PRO A 166 16.09 16.47 22.42
N MET A 167 16.48 15.51 21.60
CA MET A 167 17.49 14.51 21.94
C MET A 167 18.79 14.78 21.20
N PRO A 168 19.95 14.76 21.91
CA PRO A 168 21.22 14.96 21.26
C PRO A 168 21.64 13.76 20.40
N GLN A 169 21.99 14.02 19.14
CA GLN A 169 22.97 13.35 18.29
C GLN A 169 22.65 12.03 17.57
N GLN A 170 21.48 11.40 17.68
CA GLN A 170 21.23 10.13 16.91
C GLN A 170 20.01 10.13 15.99
N LEU A 171 19.38 11.27 15.74
CA LEU A 171 18.10 11.38 15.03
C LEU A 171 18.21 11.74 13.54
N ASP A 172 19.38 11.60 12.92
CA ASP A 172 19.55 11.80 11.48
C ASP A 172 18.79 10.79 10.58
N PHE A 173 18.12 9.79 11.18
CA PHE A 173 17.60 8.66 10.44
C PHE A 173 16.12 8.76 10.06
N ILE A 174 15.33 9.59 10.72
CA ILE A 174 13.90 9.70 10.40
C ILE A 174 13.58 11.15 10.07
N ASP A 175 13.36 11.39 8.79
CA ASP A 175 12.93 12.68 8.28
C ASP A 175 11.44 12.86 8.62
N ILE A 176 11.16 13.90 9.42
CA ILE A 176 9.82 14.28 9.89
C ILE A 176 8.83 14.46 8.73
N GLY A 177 9.34 14.69 7.53
CA GLY A 177 8.54 14.93 6.34
C GLY A 177 7.95 13.68 5.67
N LEU A 178 8.31 12.46 6.08
CA LEU A 178 7.82 11.26 5.37
C LEU A 178 6.30 11.15 5.39
N LEU A 179 5.68 11.24 6.56
CA LEU A 179 4.23 11.10 6.70
C LEU A 179 3.45 12.21 5.96
N PRO A 180 3.75 13.51 6.14
CA PRO A 180 3.12 14.57 5.36
C PRO A 180 3.29 14.40 3.84
N ALA A 181 4.46 13.94 3.37
CA ALA A 181 4.69 13.70 1.96
C ALA A 181 3.81 12.57 1.40
N LEU A 182 3.66 11.47 2.16
CA LEU A 182 2.78 10.36 1.78
C LEU A 182 1.30 10.77 1.78
N GLU A 183 0.88 11.53 2.79
CA GLU A 183 -0.50 12.05 2.90
C GLU A 183 -0.84 12.97 1.74
N ASN A 184 0.06 13.89 1.40
CA ASN A 184 -0.13 14.78 0.26
C ASN A 184 -0.25 14.01 -1.07
N GLN A 185 0.59 12.99 -1.27
CA GLN A 185 0.53 12.16 -2.47
C GLN A 185 -0.76 11.33 -2.53
N ALA A 186 -1.19 10.73 -1.43
CA ALA A 186 -2.44 10.00 -1.34
C ALA A 186 -3.64 10.91 -1.63
N SER A 187 -3.70 12.07 -1.00
CA SER A 187 -4.74 13.09 -1.21
C SER A 187 -4.82 13.53 -2.67
N THR A 188 -3.67 13.83 -3.29
CA THR A 188 -3.60 14.23 -4.71
C THR A 188 -4.15 13.15 -5.65
N LYS A 189 -3.90 11.87 -5.36
CA LYS A 189 -4.42 10.76 -6.17
C LYS A 189 -5.93 10.61 -6.04
N ILE A 190 -6.48 10.73 -4.83
CA ILE A 190 -7.92 10.67 -4.59
C ILE A 190 -8.60 11.88 -5.24
N ASP A 191 -8.05 13.05 -5.06
CA ASP A 191 -8.55 14.29 -5.66
C ASP A 191 -8.61 14.20 -7.19
N SER A 192 -7.56 13.68 -7.81
CA SER A 192 -7.51 13.44 -9.24
C SER A 192 -8.56 12.42 -9.70
N LEU A 193 -8.82 11.37 -8.91
CA LEU A 193 -9.87 10.39 -9.18
C LEU A 193 -11.25 11.04 -9.12
N ILE A 194 -11.56 11.76 -8.05
CA ILE A 194 -12.84 12.43 -7.85
C ILE A 194 -13.08 13.46 -8.95
N SER A 195 -12.10 14.34 -9.22
CA SER A 195 -12.20 15.36 -10.26
C SER A 195 -12.48 14.78 -11.64
N ARG A 196 -11.83 13.65 -11.98
CA ARG A 196 -12.07 12.95 -13.24
C ARG A 196 -13.48 12.36 -13.30
N ILE A 197 -13.96 11.76 -12.21
CA ILE A 197 -15.32 11.21 -12.13
C ILE A 197 -16.35 12.33 -12.30
N LEU A 198 -16.20 13.43 -11.57
CA LEU A 198 -17.10 14.57 -11.64
C LEU A 198 -17.15 15.18 -13.05
N TYR A 199 -15.98 15.39 -13.66
CA TYR A 199 -15.88 15.90 -15.01
C TYR A 199 -16.55 15.00 -16.06
N ASN A 200 -16.35 13.69 -15.96
CA ASN A 200 -16.98 12.73 -16.87
C ASN A 200 -18.50 12.69 -16.67
N ALA A 201 -18.94 12.78 -15.42
CA ALA A 201 -20.37 12.82 -15.11
C ALA A 201 -21.03 14.10 -15.62
N GLU A 202 -20.44 15.28 -15.39
CA GLU A 202 -20.91 16.55 -15.90
C GLU A 202 -21.12 16.51 -17.42
N LYS A 203 -20.13 16.01 -18.16
CA LYS A 203 -20.24 15.81 -19.62
C LYS A 203 -21.38 14.88 -20.02
N GLU A 204 -21.66 13.85 -19.24
CA GLU A 204 -22.78 12.94 -19.51
C GLU A 204 -24.12 13.62 -19.27
N PHE A 205 -24.25 14.46 -18.24
CA PHE A 205 -25.43 15.29 -18.01
C PHE A 205 -25.65 16.29 -19.16
N GLU A 206 -24.60 17.01 -19.57
CA GLU A 206 -24.64 17.94 -20.71
C GLU A 206 -25.08 17.23 -22.00
N ARG A 207 -24.49 16.08 -22.30
CA ARG A 207 -24.84 15.28 -23.49
C ARG A 207 -26.32 14.90 -23.52
N ARG A 208 -26.89 14.61 -22.38
CA ARG A 208 -28.32 14.24 -22.24
C ARG A 208 -29.24 15.42 -22.00
N ARG A 209 -28.70 16.63 -21.90
CA ARG A 209 -29.42 17.86 -21.60
C ARG A 209 -30.23 17.77 -20.29
N LEU A 210 -29.66 17.15 -19.29
CA LEU A 210 -30.24 17.03 -17.94
C LEU A 210 -29.61 18.07 -17.03
N SER A 211 -30.38 18.49 -15.99
CA SER A 211 -29.82 19.34 -14.96
C SER A 211 -28.81 18.58 -14.12
N PHE A 212 -27.68 19.23 -13.87
CA PHE A 212 -26.60 18.67 -13.06
C PHE A 212 -26.67 19.19 -11.63
N ASP A 213 -26.77 18.28 -10.65
CA ASP A 213 -26.63 18.60 -9.23
C ASP A 213 -25.32 18.06 -8.71
N ALA A 214 -24.35 18.94 -8.58
CA ALA A 214 -23.00 18.58 -8.12
C ALA A 214 -23.00 18.01 -6.69
N ALA A 215 -23.85 18.50 -5.80
CA ALA A 215 -23.90 18.04 -4.41
C ALA A 215 -24.42 16.60 -4.31
N VAL A 216 -25.44 16.26 -5.09
CA VAL A 216 -25.97 14.90 -5.18
C VAL A 216 -24.91 13.93 -5.71
N LEU A 217 -24.30 14.31 -6.83
CA LEU A 217 -23.28 13.47 -7.44
C LEU A 217 -22.07 13.27 -6.52
N PHE A 218 -21.62 14.34 -5.88
CA PHE A 218 -20.51 14.28 -4.93
C PHE A 218 -20.81 13.33 -3.77
N ASN A 219 -22.01 13.41 -3.20
CA ASN A 219 -22.43 12.52 -2.12
C ASN A 219 -22.39 11.04 -2.56
N ILE A 220 -22.89 10.76 -3.77
CA ILE A 220 -22.85 9.40 -4.35
C ILE A 220 -21.40 8.91 -4.52
N VAL A 221 -20.53 9.73 -5.10
CA VAL A 221 -19.11 9.40 -5.29
C VAL A 221 -18.45 9.11 -3.95
N PHE A 222 -18.72 9.95 -2.94
CA PHE A 222 -18.11 9.78 -1.62
C PHE A 222 -18.60 8.52 -0.91
N ARG A 223 -19.88 8.18 -1.03
CA ARG A 223 -20.43 6.92 -0.51
C ARG A 223 -19.83 5.69 -1.21
N LEU A 224 -19.63 5.75 -2.51
CA LEU A 224 -18.98 4.67 -3.25
C LEU A 224 -17.49 4.52 -2.88
N LEU A 225 -16.78 5.62 -2.61
CA LEU A 225 -15.42 5.59 -2.06
C LEU A 225 -15.42 4.98 -0.65
N THR A 226 -16.41 5.31 0.18
CA THR A 226 -16.59 4.69 1.51
C THR A 226 -16.86 3.20 1.39
N ALA A 227 -17.73 2.78 0.46
CA ALA A 227 -17.97 1.36 0.18
C ALA A 227 -16.67 0.65 -0.19
N LYS A 228 -15.88 1.25 -1.06
CA LYS A 228 -14.57 0.71 -1.44
C LYS A 228 -13.62 0.61 -0.26
N LEU A 229 -13.54 1.64 0.59
CA LEU A 229 -12.71 1.62 1.79
C LEU A 229 -13.10 0.47 2.74
N LEU A 230 -14.41 0.30 2.99
CA LEU A 230 -14.92 -0.75 3.86
C LEU A 230 -14.62 -2.15 3.29
N THR A 231 -14.74 -2.31 1.97
CA THR A 231 -14.39 -3.56 1.28
C THR A 231 -12.88 -3.81 1.29
N ASP A 232 -12.08 -2.81 0.95
CA ASP A 232 -10.61 -2.93 0.89
C ASP A 232 -10.00 -3.23 2.27
N ARG A 233 -10.69 -2.85 3.36
CA ARG A 233 -10.30 -3.13 4.75
C ARG A 233 -10.91 -4.40 5.33
N ASP A 234 -11.64 -5.18 4.52
CA ASP A 234 -12.35 -6.38 4.96
C ASP A 234 -13.36 -6.13 6.11
N ILE A 235 -13.89 -4.90 6.23
CA ILE A 235 -14.91 -4.54 7.22
C ILE A 235 -16.29 -5.01 6.75
N LEU A 236 -16.62 -4.76 5.48
CA LEU A 236 -17.78 -5.30 4.80
C LEU A 236 -17.31 -6.11 3.60
N THR A 237 -17.88 -7.30 3.43
CA THR A 237 -17.46 -8.26 2.39
C THR A 237 -18.51 -8.41 1.30
N THR A 238 -18.16 -9.05 0.20
CA THR A 238 -19.11 -9.56 -0.78
C THR A 238 -19.91 -10.71 -0.15
N PRO A 239 -21.26 -10.77 -0.18
CA PRO A 239 -22.14 -10.02 -1.10
C PRO A 239 -22.68 -8.68 -0.56
N GLU A 240 -22.29 -8.22 0.61
CA GLU A 240 -22.83 -7.00 1.22
C GLU A 240 -22.56 -5.76 0.33
N ILE A 241 -21.36 -5.67 -0.25
CA ILE A 241 -20.99 -4.61 -1.19
C ILE A 241 -20.68 -5.22 -2.57
N ASP A 242 -21.50 -4.87 -3.57
CA ASP A 242 -21.32 -5.27 -4.96
C ASP A 242 -21.27 -4.03 -5.87
N PHE A 243 -20.09 -3.70 -6.38
CA PHE A 243 -19.91 -2.59 -7.31
C PHE A 243 -20.54 -2.83 -8.69
N GLY A 244 -20.84 -4.08 -9.05
CA GLY A 244 -21.66 -4.41 -10.21
C GLY A 244 -23.13 -4.04 -10.02
N ARG A 245 -23.54 -3.86 -8.77
CA ARG A 245 -24.86 -3.38 -8.36
C ARG A 245 -24.72 -2.16 -7.44
N PRO A 246 -24.32 -1.01 -7.96
CA PRO A 246 -23.87 0.12 -7.14
C PRO A 246 -24.89 0.61 -6.11
N TRP A 247 -26.18 0.41 -6.36
CA TRP A 247 -27.21 0.73 -5.38
C TRP A 247 -27.14 -0.12 -4.12
N THR A 248 -26.75 -1.40 -4.26
CA THR A 248 -26.55 -2.26 -3.08
C THR A 248 -25.37 -1.79 -2.26
N ALA A 249 -24.28 -1.35 -2.92
CA ALA A 249 -23.14 -0.79 -2.25
C ALA A 249 -23.46 0.50 -1.48
N LEU A 250 -24.23 1.42 -2.09
CA LEU A 250 -24.68 2.64 -1.43
C LEU A 250 -25.59 2.35 -0.23
N LYS A 251 -26.49 1.38 -0.36
CA LYS A 251 -27.39 0.95 0.70
C LYS A 251 -26.60 0.32 1.87
N ALA A 252 -25.67 -0.59 1.57
CA ALA A 252 -24.84 -1.23 2.59
C ALA A 252 -24.04 -0.23 3.43
N VAL A 253 -23.51 0.84 2.80
CA VAL A 253 -22.83 1.93 3.52
C VAL A 253 -23.81 2.64 4.48
N GLY A 254 -25.02 2.99 4.02
CA GLY A 254 -26.03 3.62 4.86
C GLY A 254 -26.45 2.75 6.03
N GLU A 255 -26.66 1.46 5.81
CA GLU A 255 -26.98 0.48 6.86
C GLU A 255 -25.83 0.34 7.88
N TYR A 256 -24.58 0.28 7.41
CA TYR A 256 -23.42 0.23 8.28
C TYR A 256 -23.33 1.42 9.23
N TYR A 257 -23.64 2.62 8.76
CA TYR A 257 -23.64 3.84 9.58
C TYR A 257 -24.98 4.10 10.32
N GLY A 258 -25.95 3.19 10.25
CA GLY A 258 -27.22 3.30 10.95
C GLY A 258 -28.11 4.43 10.44
N GLU A 259 -27.99 4.80 9.17
CA GLU A 259 -28.81 5.87 8.58
C GLU A 259 -30.30 5.46 8.50
N ALA A 260 -31.18 6.27 9.07
CA ALA A 260 -32.64 6.00 9.07
C ALA A 260 -33.22 5.97 7.63
N LYS A 261 -32.61 6.67 6.70
CA LYS A 261 -32.89 6.64 5.26
C LYS A 261 -31.58 6.52 4.50
N PRO A 262 -31.14 5.30 4.19
CA PRO A 262 -29.83 5.06 3.57
C PRO A 262 -29.61 5.77 2.24
N MET A 263 -30.69 6.22 1.59
CA MET A 263 -30.63 6.95 0.32
C MET A 263 -31.71 8.02 0.26
N ALA A 264 -31.24 9.28 0.18
CA ALA A 264 -32.09 10.43 -0.05
C ALA A 264 -32.38 10.67 -1.55
N TYR A 265 -31.84 9.84 -2.44
CA TYR A 265 -31.88 10.07 -3.89
C TYR A 265 -32.58 8.92 -4.59
N GLU A 266 -33.49 9.28 -5.50
CA GLU A 266 -34.14 8.30 -6.36
C GLU A 266 -33.16 7.89 -7.48
N PRO A 267 -33.12 6.59 -7.84
CA PRO A 267 -32.29 6.10 -8.94
C PRO A 267 -32.48 6.84 -10.26
N GLU A 268 -33.67 7.37 -10.45
CA GLU A 268 -34.11 8.09 -11.65
C GLU A 268 -33.45 9.48 -11.81
N ALA A 269 -32.84 10.02 -10.76
CA ALA A 269 -32.15 11.31 -10.80
C ALA A 269 -30.83 11.28 -11.57
N LEU A 270 -30.30 10.10 -11.86
CA LEU A 270 -29.04 9.92 -12.57
C LEU A 270 -29.26 9.42 -14.00
N PRO A 271 -28.46 9.86 -14.97
CA PRO A 271 -28.43 9.26 -16.29
C PRO A 271 -28.22 7.74 -16.22
N GLU A 272 -29.00 7.00 -17.04
CA GLU A 272 -28.85 5.55 -17.11
C GLU A 272 -27.42 5.12 -17.39
N GLY A 273 -26.92 4.17 -16.62
CA GLY A 273 -25.55 3.65 -16.72
C GLY A 273 -24.47 4.52 -16.06
N LEU A 274 -24.74 5.78 -15.71
CA LEU A 274 -23.75 6.67 -15.10
C LEU A 274 -23.27 6.16 -13.74
N LEU A 275 -24.19 5.73 -12.90
CA LEU A 275 -23.86 5.19 -11.58
C LEU A 275 -22.97 3.94 -11.68
N GLY A 276 -23.27 3.05 -12.64
CA GLY A 276 -22.45 1.87 -12.91
C GLY A 276 -21.04 2.24 -13.42
N ALA A 277 -20.93 3.26 -14.25
CA ALA A 277 -19.66 3.76 -14.74
C ALA A 277 -18.82 4.33 -13.59
N ILE A 278 -19.40 5.16 -12.72
CA ILE A 278 -18.74 5.72 -11.53
C ILE A 278 -18.29 4.61 -10.59
N ALA A 279 -19.17 3.68 -10.25
CA ALA A 279 -18.85 2.55 -9.38
C ALA A 279 -17.73 1.68 -9.95
N GLY A 280 -17.78 1.41 -11.24
CA GLY A 280 -16.74 0.64 -11.94
C GLY A 280 -15.38 1.36 -11.95
N GLU A 281 -15.36 2.68 -12.11
CA GLU A 281 -14.12 3.48 -12.06
C GLU A 281 -13.52 3.50 -10.65
N ILE A 282 -14.34 3.66 -9.61
CA ILE A 282 -13.92 3.61 -8.21
C ILE A 282 -13.43 2.21 -7.86
N HIS A 283 -14.15 1.16 -8.25
CA HIS A 283 -13.77 -0.23 -7.95
C HIS A 283 -12.40 -0.59 -8.56
N LYS A 284 -12.16 -0.17 -9.81
CA LYS A 284 -10.91 -0.41 -10.54
C LYS A 284 -9.77 0.53 -10.13
N SER A 285 -10.04 1.52 -9.29
CA SER A 285 -9.00 2.43 -8.80
C SER A 285 -8.03 1.70 -7.85
N PHE A 286 -7.06 2.42 -7.33
CA PHE A 286 -6.12 1.87 -6.35
C PHE A 286 -6.83 1.46 -5.04
N SER A 287 -6.26 0.52 -4.30
CA SER A 287 -6.80 0.09 -3.01
C SER A 287 -6.69 1.19 -1.96
N LEU A 288 -7.76 1.37 -1.20
CA LEU A 288 -7.85 2.35 -0.09
C LEU A 288 -7.47 1.73 1.26
N ARG A 289 -7.07 0.44 1.31
CA ARG A 289 -6.80 -0.30 2.55
C ARG A 289 -5.86 0.45 3.50
N ASN A 290 -4.80 1.03 2.97
CA ASN A 290 -3.74 1.66 3.75
C ASN A 290 -3.92 3.17 3.95
N LEU A 291 -4.98 3.78 3.39
CA LEU A 291 -5.25 5.20 3.56
C LEU A 291 -5.85 5.48 4.94
N SER A 292 -5.45 6.58 5.55
CA SER A 292 -6.08 7.01 6.80
C SER A 292 -7.46 7.61 6.54
N VAL A 293 -8.33 7.55 7.56
CA VAL A 293 -9.63 8.22 7.52
C VAL A 293 -9.46 9.74 7.38
N ASP A 294 -8.42 10.31 8.01
CA ASP A 294 -8.13 11.74 7.91
C ASP A 294 -7.73 12.18 6.51
N THR A 295 -7.06 11.31 5.72
CA THR A 295 -6.78 11.60 4.30
C THR A 295 -8.07 11.74 3.50
N LEU A 296 -9.07 10.89 3.76
CA LEU A 296 -10.37 10.97 3.11
C LEU A 296 -11.14 12.21 3.58
N ALA A 297 -11.12 12.54 4.87
CA ALA A 297 -11.74 13.74 5.42
C ALA A 297 -11.12 15.01 4.82
N TYR A 298 -9.80 15.08 4.71
CA TYR A 298 -9.09 16.19 4.08
C TYR A 298 -9.47 16.37 2.60
N VAL A 299 -9.58 15.29 1.85
CA VAL A 299 -10.02 15.34 0.45
C VAL A 299 -11.47 15.83 0.36
N TYR A 300 -12.34 15.33 1.27
CA TYR A 300 -13.72 15.80 1.35
C TYR A 300 -13.81 17.31 1.57
N GLU A 301 -13.09 17.82 2.56
CA GLU A 301 -13.09 19.26 2.89
C GLU A 301 -12.55 20.10 1.74
N ASN A 302 -11.43 19.72 1.14
CA ASN A 302 -10.81 20.49 0.06
C ASN A 302 -11.64 20.46 -1.24
N THR A 303 -12.16 19.31 -1.60
CA THR A 303 -12.94 19.19 -2.85
C THR A 303 -14.32 19.85 -2.73
N PHE A 304 -14.96 19.74 -1.55
CA PHE A 304 -16.30 20.31 -1.33
C PHE A 304 -16.27 21.80 -1.01
N VAL A 305 -15.29 22.27 -0.23
CA VAL A 305 -15.20 23.67 0.21
C VAL A 305 -14.61 24.57 -0.88
N SER A 306 -13.68 24.06 -1.70
CA SER A 306 -13.04 24.83 -2.75
C SER A 306 -13.91 25.05 -4.00
N GLN A 307 -15.05 24.33 -4.12
CA GLN A 307 -16.00 24.50 -5.23
C GLN A 307 -17.17 25.44 -4.90
N LYS A 308 -17.19 26.08 -3.73
CA LYS A 308 -18.09 27.18 -3.36
C LYS A 308 -17.43 28.51 -3.62
#